data_b6329a6da75363d2b17b7d76054c72f6
#
_entry.id   b6329a6da75363d2b17b7d76054c72f6
#
_cell.length_a   1.000
_cell.length_b   1.000
_cell.length_c   1.000
_cell.angle_alpha   90.00
_cell.angle_beta   90.00
_cell.angle_gamma   90.00
#
_symmetry.space_group_name_H-M   'P 1'
#
loop_
_entity.id
_entity.type
_entity.pdbx_description
1 polymer ?
#
loop_
_entity_poly.entity_id
_entity_poly.type
_entity_poly.pdbx_seq_one_letter_code
_entity_poly.pdbx_strand_id
1 'polypeptide(L)'
;VYKEFDRSRKFDTTSDTAAFYFRPVKIDLYYPSIAKPARQPLFYGDIMDMYEQRMNYNVSPDSCKKTSRMLAKMFADYLHLDSASRILNYKTNIYADLALPGQKHPLIIYAAGMNGSSWENAILFDSLTKAGYVVAAISSVGIFPGYMSGPNDLDEQVQDILFVKEKMKQLPFIDTAKIGLLSWSLGGSAITKAAMLSDDFDCLLSFDGTEIHYYGFDKSWDKDYDSIMKIAPFSPAAIHIPYMYLSGEHPAKIDSIYNIMNNVSSTDKYFLKFIKGTHEDFSSLITVVKTVAPQLGNIDNNRHQLVCGLTLSFFDQYLNLKKTTTTADYINRLMSSHQGMLSNAYPQK
;
A
#
# COMPACT_ATOMS: atom_id res chain seq x y z
N VAL A 1 7.33 -4.88 -14.64
CA VAL A 1 7.51 -5.73 -13.44
C VAL A 1 8.98 -6.13 -13.34
N TYR A 2 9.59 -5.91 -12.17
CA TYR A 2 10.93 -6.40 -11.85
C TYR A 2 10.81 -7.66 -11.00
N LYS A 3 11.55 -8.69 -11.38
CA LYS A 3 11.60 -10.00 -10.73
C LYS A 3 13.01 -10.17 -10.16
N GLU A 4 13.17 -9.76 -8.92
CA GLU A 4 14.46 -9.72 -8.24
C GLU A 4 14.60 -10.86 -7.23
N PHE A 5 15.83 -11.19 -6.88
CA PHE A 5 16.15 -12.10 -5.78
C PHE A 5 17.07 -11.38 -4.81
N ASP A 6 16.66 -11.31 -3.55
CA ASP A 6 17.56 -10.91 -2.49
C ASP A 6 18.46 -12.09 -2.11
N ARG A 7 19.67 -12.06 -2.60
CA ARG A 7 20.66 -13.12 -2.39
C ARG A 7 21.26 -13.15 -0.99
N SER A 8 20.99 -12.17 -0.17
CA SER A 8 21.41 -12.16 1.24
C SER A 8 20.49 -12.97 2.13
N ARG A 9 19.27 -13.26 1.68
CA ARG A 9 18.24 -13.99 2.42
C ARG A 9 17.86 -15.30 1.71
N LYS A 10 17.81 -16.38 2.50
CA LYS A 10 17.28 -17.67 2.02
C LYS A 10 15.76 -17.66 2.11
N PHE A 11 15.11 -18.32 1.16
CA PHE A 11 13.65 -18.44 1.12
C PHE A 11 13.22 -19.90 1.30
N ASP A 12 13.80 -20.81 0.50
CA ASP A 12 13.59 -22.23 0.65
C ASP A 12 14.95 -22.96 0.64
N THR A 13 15.30 -23.57 1.77
CA THR A 13 16.56 -24.29 1.93
C THR A 13 16.51 -25.71 1.38
N THR A 14 15.34 -26.18 0.97
CA THR A 14 15.15 -27.53 0.41
C THR A 14 15.24 -27.58 -1.12
N SER A 15 15.29 -26.41 -1.77
CA SER A 15 15.33 -26.28 -3.22
C SER A 15 16.75 -26.00 -3.73
N ASP A 16 17.15 -26.75 -4.74
CA ASP A 16 18.42 -26.53 -5.47
C ASP A 16 18.30 -25.46 -6.56
N THR A 17 17.11 -24.89 -6.77
CA THR A 17 16.89 -23.87 -7.79
C THR A 17 16.94 -22.47 -7.20
N ALA A 18 17.59 -21.51 -7.87
CA ALA A 18 17.65 -20.13 -7.43
C ALA A 18 16.26 -19.48 -7.26
N ALA A 19 15.25 -19.99 -7.96
CA ALA A 19 13.88 -19.50 -7.87
C ALA A 19 13.21 -19.74 -6.50
N PHE A 20 13.76 -20.65 -5.69
CA PHE A 20 13.24 -20.94 -4.35
C PHE A 20 14.29 -20.78 -3.27
N TYR A 21 15.56 -20.82 -3.61
CA TYR A 21 16.63 -20.75 -2.63
C TYR A 21 16.81 -19.34 -2.03
N PHE A 22 16.76 -18.31 -2.87
CA PHE A 22 16.86 -16.92 -2.43
C PHE A 22 15.51 -16.25 -2.37
N ARG A 23 15.36 -15.27 -1.47
CA ARG A 23 14.15 -14.49 -1.29
C ARG A 23 13.70 -13.82 -2.58
N PRO A 24 12.55 -14.20 -3.16
CA PRO A 24 12.00 -13.50 -4.31
C PRO A 24 11.38 -12.16 -3.86
N VAL A 25 11.73 -11.09 -4.55
CA VAL A 25 11.16 -9.76 -4.31
C VAL A 25 10.62 -9.24 -5.64
N LYS A 26 9.32 -9.43 -5.84
CA LYS A 26 8.60 -8.93 -7.02
C LYS A 26 8.22 -7.47 -6.81
N ILE A 27 8.55 -6.63 -7.78
CA ILE A 27 8.26 -5.21 -7.77
C ILE A 27 7.37 -4.87 -8.96
N ASP A 28 6.14 -4.48 -8.69
CA ASP A 28 5.26 -3.93 -9.71
C ASP A 28 5.51 -2.42 -9.80
N LEU A 29 6.20 -1.99 -10.86
CA LEU A 29 6.60 -0.61 -11.03
C LEU A 29 5.59 0.15 -11.89
N TYR A 30 4.99 1.19 -11.31
CA TYR A 30 4.11 2.14 -11.97
C TYR A 30 4.87 3.45 -12.16
N TYR A 31 4.80 4.04 -13.35
CA TYR A 31 5.58 5.24 -13.68
C TYR A 31 4.87 6.13 -14.69
N PRO A 32 5.15 7.44 -14.68
CA PRO A 32 4.65 8.37 -15.69
C PRO A 32 5.21 8.02 -17.07
N SER A 33 4.39 8.07 -18.10
CA SER A 33 4.86 7.98 -19.48
C SER A 33 4.13 8.97 -20.38
N ILE A 34 4.89 9.64 -21.23
CA ILE A 34 4.37 10.54 -22.28
C ILE A 34 4.11 9.81 -23.59
N ALA A 35 4.54 8.54 -23.68
CA ALA A 35 4.35 7.74 -24.87
C ALA A 35 2.86 7.47 -25.09
N LYS A 36 2.40 7.63 -26.34
CA LYS A 36 1.05 7.18 -26.70
C LYS A 36 1.00 5.67 -26.62
N PRO A 37 0.03 5.09 -25.91
CA PRO A 37 -0.07 3.65 -25.81
C PRO A 37 -0.44 3.06 -27.19
N ALA A 38 0.36 2.10 -27.64
CA ALA A 38 0.07 1.32 -28.84
C ALA A 38 -0.92 0.17 -28.57
N ARG A 39 -1.18 -0.13 -27.28
CA ARG A 39 -2.00 -1.24 -26.81
C ARG A 39 -3.22 -0.73 -26.04
N GLN A 40 -4.18 -1.60 -25.86
CA GLN A 40 -5.30 -1.34 -24.95
C GLN A 40 -4.79 -1.27 -23.50
N PRO A 41 -5.46 -0.48 -22.63
CA PRO A 41 -5.15 -0.49 -21.20
C PRO A 41 -5.43 -1.87 -20.60
N LEU A 42 -4.72 -2.17 -19.52
CA LEU A 42 -4.92 -3.38 -18.75
C LEU A 42 -6.33 -3.40 -18.14
N PHE A 43 -6.88 -4.59 -18.06
CA PHE A 43 -8.02 -4.85 -17.18
C PHE A 43 -7.52 -5.06 -15.76
N TYR A 44 -8.40 -4.87 -14.79
CA TYR A 44 -8.05 -5.10 -13.39
C TYR A 44 -7.66 -6.55 -13.14
N GLY A 45 -8.26 -7.49 -13.87
CA GLY A 45 -7.88 -8.89 -13.89
C GLY A 45 -6.44 -9.13 -14.32
N ASP A 46 -5.92 -8.37 -15.30
CA ASP A 46 -4.53 -8.49 -15.73
C ASP A 46 -3.56 -8.11 -14.60
N ILE A 47 -3.94 -7.13 -13.77
CA ILE A 47 -3.17 -6.73 -12.59
C ILE A 47 -3.26 -7.80 -11.51
N MET A 48 -4.44 -8.38 -11.29
CA MET A 48 -4.63 -9.49 -10.34
C MET A 48 -3.88 -10.76 -10.78
N ASP A 49 -3.73 -11.02 -12.08
CA ASP A 49 -2.97 -12.16 -12.61
C ASP A 49 -1.50 -12.12 -12.17
N MET A 50 -0.93 -10.92 -11.95
CA MET A 50 0.44 -10.77 -11.49
C MET A 50 0.66 -11.25 -10.03
N TYR A 51 -0.40 -11.44 -9.26
CA TYR A 51 -0.33 -11.80 -7.85
C TYR A 51 0.38 -13.14 -7.60
N GLU A 52 0.08 -14.17 -8.39
CA GLU A 52 0.65 -15.50 -8.21
C GLU A 52 2.17 -15.51 -8.40
N GLN A 53 2.69 -14.60 -9.22
CA GLN A 53 4.13 -14.48 -9.48
C GLN A 53 4.93 -13.91 -8.30
N ARG A 54 4.33 -13.52 -7.19
CA ARG A 54 5.03 -12.91 -6.06
C ARG A 54 6.02 -13.84 -5.37
N MET A 55 5.77 -15.14 -5.43
CA MET A 55 6.60 -16.17 -4.80
C MET A 55 7.39 -17.02 -5.80
N ASN A 56 6.85 -17.18 -7.00
CA ASN A 56 7.46 -18.00 -8.04
C ASN A 56 7.31 -17.34 -9.40
N TYR A 57 8.42 -16.97 -10.01
CA TYR A 57 8.43 -16.26 -11.29
C TYR A 57 8.11 -17.16 -12.51
N ASN A 58 8.13 -18.48 -12.32
CA ASN A 58 7.90 -19.48 -13.36
C ASN A 58 6.46 -20.04 -13.37
N VAL A 59 5.55 -19.39 -12.64
CA VAL A 59 4.13 -19.78 -12.63
C VAL A 59 3.53 -19.65 -14.03
N SER A 60 2.77 -20.64 -14.43
CA SER A 60 2.11 -20.62 -15.73
C SER A 60 1.03 -19.54 -15.80
N PRO A 61 0.77 -18.96 -16.99
CA PRO A 61 -0.32 -18.00 -17.17
C PRO A 61 -1.69 -18.54 -16.73
N ASP A 62 -1.93 -19.85 -16.90
CA ASP A 62 -3.19 -20.46 -16.49
C ASP A 62 -3.33 -20.50 -14.96
N SER A 63 -2.24 -20.78 -14.23
CA SER A 63 -2.23 -20.68 -12.76
C SER A 63 -2.48 -19.27 -12.30
N CYS A 64 -1.85 -18.27 -12.90
CA CYS A 64 -2.08 -16.85 -12.61
C CYS A 64 -3.57 -16.50 -12.76
N LYS A 65 -4.19 -16.86 -13.90
CA LYS A 65 -5.61 -16.64 -14.15
C LYS A 65 -6.53 -17.43 -13.21
N LYS A 66 -6.13 -18.61 -12.78
CA LYS A 66 -6.91 -19.38 -11.79
C LYS A 66 -6.92 -18.66 -10.45
N THR A 67 -5.79 -18.15 -10.00
CA THR A 67 -5.68 -17.41 -8.73
C THR A 67 -6.43 -16.08 -8.78
N SER A 68 -6.30 -15.30 -9.85
CA SER A 68 -7.05 -14.02 -9.97
C SER A 68 -8.57 -14.25 -9.99
N ARG A 69 -9.06 -15.31 -10.66
CA ARG A 69 -10.49 -15.68 -10.61
C ARG A 69 -10.95 -16.08 -9.22
N MET A 70 -10.12 -16.83 -8.49
CA MET A 70 -10.41 -17.20 -7.09
C MET A 70 -10.51 -15.97 -6.20
N LEU A 71 -9.55 -15.05 -6.29
CA LEU A 71 -9.58 -13.79 -5.54
C LEU A 71 -10.79 -12.93 -5.90
N ALA A 72 -11.06 -12.74 -7.19
CA ALA A 72 -12.21 -11.97 -7.65
C ALA A 72 -13.53 -12.60 -7.19
N LYS A 73 -13.61 -13.94 -7.15
CA LYS A 73 -14.79 -14.64 -6.63
C LYS A 73 -14.95 -14.40 -5.12
N MET A 74 -13.87 -14.49 -4.36
CA MET A 74 -13.90 -14.22 -2.92
C MET A 74 -14.44 -12.82 -2.63
N PHE A 75 -13.97 -11.81 -3.37
CA PHE A 75 -14.48 -10.44 -3.23
C PHE A 75 -15.91 -10.28 -3.73
N ALA A 76 -16.29 -10.96 -4.82
CA ALA A 76 -17.66 -10.93 -5.32
C ALA A 76 -18.63 -11.55 -4.30
N ASP A 77 -18.27 -12.68 -3.70
CA ASP A 77 -19.06 -13.34 -2.66
C ASP A 77 -19.19 -12.44 -1.41
N TYR A 78 -18.07 -11.86 -0.95
CA TYR A 78 -18.05 -10.95 0.20
C TYR A 78 -18.92 -9.69 -0.01
N LEU A 79 -18.89 -9.14 -1.22
CA LEU A 79 -19.62 -7.92 -1.59
C LEU A 79 -21.01 -8.20 -2.19
N HIS A 80 -21.43 -9.47 -2.21
CA HIS A 80 -22.71 -9.90 -2.78
C HIS A 80 -22.90 -9.50 -4.25
N LEU A 81 -21.82 -9.60 -5.04
CA LEU A 81 -21.89 -9.39 -6.48
C LEU A 81 -22.38 -10.65 -7.19
N ASP A 82 -23.17 -10.46 -8.22
CA ASP A 82 -23.71 -11.53 -9.06
C ASP A 82 -22.63 -12.21 -9.94
N SER A 83 -21.49 -11.54 -10.17
CA SER A 83 -20.41 -12.08 -10.98
C SER A 83 -19.04 -11.49 -10.68
N ALA A 84 -18.07 -12.36 -10.40
CA ALA A 84 -16.66 -12.03 -10.27
C ALA A 84 -16.04 -11.48 -11.57
N SER A 85 -16.59 -11.85 -12.72
CA SER A 85 -16.09 -11.37 -14.02
C SER A 85 -16.20 -9.86 -14.19
N ARG A 86 -17.14 -9.22 -13.50
CA ARG A 86 -17.26 -7.75 -13.52
C ARG A 86 -16.02 -7.09 -12.94
N ILE A 87 -15.49 -7.60 -11.83
CA ILE A 87 -14.25 -7.10 -11.22
C ILE A 87 -13.08 -7.29 -12.20
N LEU A 88 -12.92 -8.51 -12.75
CA LEU A 88 -11.81 -8.83 -13.64
C LEU A 88 -11.83 -7.99 -14.92
N ASN A 89 -13.01 -7.72 -15.47
CA ASN A 89 -13.19 -6.97 -16.71
C ASN A 89 -13.27 -5.44 -16.53
N TYR A 90 -13.03 -4.94 -15.32
CA TYR A 90 -12.93 -3.50 -15.10
C TYR A 90 -11.74 -2.93 -15.90
N LYS A 91 -12.01 -2.00 -16.80
CA LYS A 91 -10.99 -1.36 -17.64
C LYS A 91 -10.29 -0.26 -16.86
N THR A 92 -8.99 -0.40 -16.67
CA THR A 92 -8.15 0.61 -16.01
C THR A 92 -7.67 1.68 -16.99
N ASN A 93 -6.88 2.67 -16.50
CA ASN A 93 -6.10 3.57 -17.33
C ASN A 93 -4.60 3.22 -17.32
N ILE A 94 -4.26 2.02 -16.89
CA ILE A 94 -2.89 1.54 -16.76
C ILE A 94 -2.51 0.78 -18.03
N TYR A 95 -1.33 1.03 -18.55
CA TYR A 95 -0.81 0.41 -19.77
C TYR A 95 0.49 -0.34 -19.46
N ALA A 96 0.64 -1.53 -20.03
CA ALA A 96 1.89 -2.27 -19.90
C ALA A 96 2.94 -1.79 -20.91
N ASP A 97 4.21 -1.93 -20.52
CA ASP A 97 5.38 -1.80 -21.39
C ASP A 97 5.50 -0.45 -22.12
N LEU A 98 5.09 0.63 -21.49
CA LEU A 98 5.35 1.97 -22.01
C LEU A 98 6.84 2.34 -21.80
N ALA A 99 7.30 3.31 -22.60
CA ALA A 99 8.66 3.83 -22.48
C ALA A 99 8.90 4.39 -21.09
N LEU A 100 10.07 4.05 -20.52
CA LEU A 100 10.52 4.56 -19.21
C LEU A 100 10.68 6.09 -19.24
N PRO A 101 10.50 6.76 -18.11
CA PRO A 101 10.67 8.20 -18.02
C PRO A 101 12.09 8.65 -18.39
N GLY A 102 12.19 9.75 -19.13
CA GLY A 102 13.46 10.38 -19.48
C GLY A 102 13.99 11.36 -18.41
N GLN A 103 13.19 11.67 -17.40
CA GLN A 103 13.54 12.57 -16.30
C GLN A 103 13.39 11.89 -14.95
N LYS A 104 13.98 12.49 -13.92
CA LYS A 104 13.87 11.96 -12.55
C LYS A 104 12.51 12.28 -11.93
N HIS A 105 11.98 11.30 -11.21
CA HIS A 105 10.72 11.36 -10.50
C HIS A 105 10.89 10.93 -9.04
N PRO A 106 10.16 11.52 -8.10
CA PRO A 106 10.09 11.02 -6.74
C PRO A 106 9.56 9.60 -6.71
N LEU A 107 10.07 8.81 -5.76
CA LEU A 107 9.69 7.41 -5.56
C LEU A 107 8.72 7.28 -4.39
N ILE A 108 7.70 6.47 -4.57
CA ILE A 108 6.84 5.97 -3.49
C ILE A 108 6.99 4.45 -3.45
N ILE A 109 7.43 3.91 -2.32
CA ILE A 109 7.47 2.47 -2.10
C ILE A 109 6.18 2.07 -1.38
N TYR A 110 5.39 1.21 -2.00
CA TYR A 110 4.14 0.71 -1.44
C TYR A 110 4.32 -0.68 -0.85
N ALA A 111 4.01 -0.83 0.42
CA ALA A 111 3.95 -2.11 1.12
C ALA A 111 2.49 -2.58 1.21
N ALA A 112 2.20 -3.71 0.58
CA ALA A 112 0.87 -4.31 0.56
C ALA A 112 0.41 -4.79 1.94
N GLY A 113 -0.89 -4.94 2.12
CA GLY A 113 -1.50 -5.59 3.26
C GLY A 113 -1.12 -7.06 3.39
N MET A 114 -1.58 -7.73 4.44
CA MET A 114 -1.29 -9.16 4.66
C MET A 114 -1.73 -9.99 3.44
N ASN A 115 -0.77 -10.71 2.86
CA ASN A 115 -0.99 -11.50 1.65
C ASN A 115 -1.49 -10.70 0.44
N GLY A 116 -1.21 -9.41 0.42
CA GLY A 116 -1.63 -8.50 -0.62
C GLY A 116 -0.60 -8.28 -1.73
N SER A 117 -0.92 -7.41 -2.67
CA SER A 117 -0.09 -7.05 -3.82
C SER A 117 -0.56 -5.70 -4.41
N SER A 118 0.06 -5.30 -5.50
CA SER A 118 -0.22 -4.04 -6.21
C SER A 118 -1.68 -3.84 -6.64
N TRP A 119 -2.44 -4.92 -6.84
CA TRP A 119 -3.87 -4.83 -7.21
C TRP A 119 -4.70 -4.09 -6.15
N GLU A 120 -4.30 -4.13 -4.88
CA GLU A 120 -5.03 -3.47 -3.78
C GLU A 120 -5.25 -1.99 -4.05
N ASN A 121 -4.24 -1.31 -4.61
CA ASN A 121 -4.26 0.14 -4.80
C ASN A 121 -3.86 0.62 -6.21
N ALA A 122 -4.04 -0.24 -7.22
CA ALA A 122 -3.65 0.04 -8.60
C ALA A 122 -4.27 1.34 -9.17
N ILE A 123 -5.50 1.69 -8.80
CA ILE A 123 -6.16 2.92 -9.26
C ILE A 123 -5.56 4.17 -8.58
N LEU A 124 -5.18 4.04 -7.31
CA LEU A 124 -4.42 5.09 -6.62
C LEU A 124 -3.05 5.28 -7.29
N PHE A 125 -2.36 4.17 -7.66
CA PHE A 125 -1.07 4.26 -8.35
C PHE A 125 -1.18 4.94 -9.72
N ASP A 126 -2.26 4.71 -10.47
CA ASP A 126 -2.56 5.47 -11.69
C ASP A 126 -2.67 6.99 -11.41
N SER A 127 -3.33 7.37 -10.31
CA SER A 127 -3.44 8.77 -9.91
C SER A 127 -2.10 9.38 -9.50
N LEU A 128 -1.28 8.63 -8.76
CA LEU A 128 0.06 9.05 -8.35
C LEU A 128 1.00 9.21 -9.55
N THR A 129 0.95 8.28 -10.51
CA THR A 129 1.78 8.39 -11.72
C THR A 129 1.38 9.56 -12.59
N LYS A 130 0.10 9.88 -12.71
CA LYS A 130 -0.38 11.09 -13.40
C LYS A 130 0.09 12.37 -12.71
N ALA A 131 0.30 12.34 -11.41
CA ALA A 131 0.87 13.45 -10.65
C ALA A 131 2.40 13.52 -10.75
N GLY A 132 3.05 12.55 -11.39
CA GLY A 132 4.49 12.55 -11.65
C GLY A 132 5.32 11.68 -10.71
N TYR A 133 4.72 10.80 -9.92
CA TYR A 133 5.42 9.86 -9.03
C TYR A 133 5.72 8.54 -9.74
N VAL A 134 6.82 7.90 -9.34
CA VAL A 134 7.04 6.48 -9.58
C VAL A 134 6.60 5.72 -8.34
N VAL A 135 5.81 4.66 -8.52
CA VAL A 135 5.37 3.79 -7.42
C VAL A 135 5.97 2.40 -7.60
N ALA A 136 6.75 1.95 -6.62
CA ALA A 136 7.27 0.59 -6.54
C ALA A 136 6.42 -0.21 -5.54
N ALA A 137 5.48 -0.99 -6.04
CA ALA A 137 4.59 -1.78 -5.21
C ALA A 137 5.17 -3.16 -4.94
N ILE A 138 5.29 -3.51 -3.65
CA ILE A 138 5.84 -4.77 -3.16
C ILE A 138 4.69 -5.66 -2.70
N SER A 139 4.69 -6.92 -3.14
CA SER A 139 3.76 -7.90 -2.62
C SER A 139 4.18 -8.39 -1.24
N SER A 140 3.20 -8.71 -0.41
CA SER A 140 3.41 -9.29 0.91
C SER A 140 3.62 -10.80 0.81
N VAL A 141 4.78 -11.30 1.26
CA VAL A 141 5.17 -12.72 1.21
C VAL A 141 5.80 -13.11 2.54
N GLY A 142 5.40 -14.25 3.11
CA GLY A 142 5.93 -14.76 4.37
C GLY A 142 7.34 -15.37 4.28
N ILE A 143 7.80 -15.95 5.40
CA ILE A 143 9.11 -16.59 5.53
C ILE A 143 9.20 -17.84 4.64
N PHE A 144 8.14 -18.65 4.63
CA PHE A 144 8.07 -19.83 3.78
C PHE A 144 7.38 -19.51 2.46
N PRO A 145 7.66 -20.29 1.40
CA PRO A 145 6.93 -20.18 0.15
C PRO A 145 5.42 -20.27 0.41
N GLY A 146 4.75 -19.14 0.45
CA GLY A 146 3.33 -19.10 0.79
C GLY A 146 2.87 -17.78 1.36
N TYR A 147 1.86 -17.90 2.17
CA TYR A 147 1.20 -16.76 2.78
C TYR A 147 1.91 -16.32 4.06
N MET A 148 1.84 -15.03 4.35
CA MET A 148 2.17 -14.52 5.68
C MET A 148 1.22 -15.14 6.69
N SER A 149 1.76 -15.67 7.77
CA SER A 149 1.00 -16.41 8.78
C SER A 149 1.13 -15.85 10.20
N GLY A 150 2.04 -14.89 10.41
CA GLY A 150 2.25 -14.35 11.73
C GLY A 150 3.21 -13.16 11.82
N PRO A 151 3.48 -12.70 13.05
CA PRO A 151 4.27 -11.48 13.28
C PRO A 151 5.72 -11.57 12.78
N ASN A 152 6.32 -12.77 12.76
CA ASN A 152 7.69 -12.97 12.29
C ASN A 152 7.83 -12.69 10.78
N ASP A 153 6.75 -12.83 10.03
CA ASP A 153 6.72 -12.53 8.59
C ASP A 153 6.82 -11.02 8.31
N LEU A 154 6.51 -10.18 9.30
CA LEU A 154 6.62 -8.74 9.18
C LEU A 154 8.06 -8.30 8.88
N ASP A 155 9.04 -8.91 9.54
CA ASP A 155 10.45 -8.58 9.33
C ASP A 155 10.89 -8.86 7.89
N GLU A 156 10.34 -9.89 7.26
CA GLU A 156 10.58 -10.15 5.84
C GLU A 156 10.08 -9.02 4.95
N GLN A 157 8.88 -8.51 5.22
CA GLN A 157 8.35 -7.38 4.45
C GLN A 157 9.16 -6.10 4.68
N VAL A 158 9.64 -5.87 5.90
CA VAL A 158 10.56 -4.74 6.21
C VAL A 158 11.84 -4.85 5.38
N GLN A 159 12.46 -6.02 5.36
CA GLN A 159 13.68 -6.24 4.57
C GLN A 159 13.41 -6.12 3.06
N ASP A 160 12.24 -6.54 2.59
CA ASP A 160 11.84 -6.34 1.19
C ASP A 160 11.74 -4.85 0.85
N ILE A 161 11.21 -4.00 1.74
CA ILE A 161 11.16 -2.53 1.57
C ILE A 161 12.57 -1.96 1.43
N LEU A 162 13.48 -2.33 2.34
CA LEU A 162 14.86 -1.84 2.33
C LEU A 162 15.61 -2.32 1.07
N PHE A 163 15.42 -3.56 0.67
CA PHE A 163 15.99 -4.11 -0.56
C PHE A 163 15.48 -3.37 -1.80
N VAL A 164 14.18 -3.14 -1.90
CA VAL A 164 13.57 -2.43 -3.03
C VAL A 164 14.03 -0.99 -3.09
N LYS A 165 14.17 -0.32 -1.95
CA LYS A 165 14.76 1.02 -1.89
C LYS A 165 16.11 1.07 -2.60
N GLU A 166 17.02 0.15 -2.26
CA GLU A 166 18.36 0.12 -2.86
C GLU A 166 18.32 -0.25 -4.37
N LYS A 167 17.41 -1.13 -4.78
CA LYS A 167 17.23 -1.46 -6.20
C LYS A 167 16.69 -0.29 -7.00
N MET A 168 15.71 0.42 -6.48
CA MET A 168 15.11 1.56 -7.17
C MET A 168 16.09 2.73 -7.30
N LYS A 169 16.95 2.95 -6.31
CA LYS A 169 18.00 3.98 -6.38
C LYS A 169 18.97 3.81 -7.57
N GLN A 170 19.06 2.61 -8.12
CA GLN A 170 19.92 2.32 -9.29
C GLN A 170 19.27 2.74 -10.63
N LEU A 171 17.97 3.05 -10.64
CA LEU A 171 17.28 3.42 -11.87
C LEU A 171 17.49 4.90 -12.18
N PRO A 172 17.85 5.25 -13.44
CA PRO A 172 18.27 6.62 -13.79
C PRO A 172 17.15 7.65 -13.69
N PHE A 173 15.89 7.21 -13.72
CA PHE A 173 14.70 8.05 -13.64
C PHE A 173 14.14 8.18 -12.21
N ILE A 174 14.81 7.68 -11.20
CA ILE A 174 14.44 7.86 -9.79
C ILE A 174 15.18 9.05 -9.20
N ASP A 175 14.46 9.96 -8.56
CA ASP A 175 15.01 10.99 -7.69
C ASP A 175 15.31 10.39 -6.32
N THR A 176 16.54 9.98 -6.12
CA THR A 176 17.00 9.29 -4.90
C THR A 176 16.98 10.14 -3.63
N ALA A 177 16.76 11.44 -3.77
CA ALA A 177 16.60 12.38 -2.66
C ALA A 177 15.13 12.60 -2.28
N LYS A 178 14.19 11.80 -2.85
CA LYS A 178 12.75 11.98 -2.65
C LYS A 178 12.04 10.64 -2.63
N ILE A 179 12.05 9.99 -1.47
CA ILE A 179 11.50 8.64 -1.29
C ILE A 179 10.45 8.65 -0.18
N GLY A 180 9.20 8.40 -0.54
CA GLY A 180 8.09 8.24 0.40
C GLY A 180 7.71 6.78 0.59
N LEU A 181 7.09 6.49 1.73
CA LEU A 181 6.51 5.21 2.06
C LEU A 181 4.98 5.30 2.05
N LEU A 182 4.33 4.29 1.50
CA LEU A 182 2.88 4.14 1.45
C LEU A 182 2.50 2.71 1.80
N SER A 183 1.40 2.52 2.51
CA SER A 183 0.95 1.17 2.86
C SER A 183 -0.54 1.07 3.09
N TRP A 184 -1.00 -0.17 3.15
CA TRP A 184 -2.34 -0.53 3.63
C TRP A 184 -2.24 -1.69 4.63
N SER A 185 -3.08 -1.66 5.69
CA SER A 185 -3.23 -2.78 6.63
C SER A 185 -1.88 -3.18 7.28
N LEU A 186 -1.49 -4.46 7.24
CA LEU A 186 -0.23 -4.96 7.82
C LEU A 186 1.01 -4.24 7.26
N GLY A 187 0.94 -3.76 6.01
CA GLY A 187 2.00 -2.95 5.43
C GLY A 187 2.35 -1.70 6.23
N GLY A 188 1.39 -1.15 7.02
CA GLY A 188 1.63 -0.03 7.92
C GLY A 188 2.68 -0.32 8.98
N SER A 189 2.61 -1.46 9.62
CA SER A 189 3.64 -1.91 10.55
C SER A 189 5.00 -2.10 9.86
N ALA A 190 5.00 -2.58 8.60
CA ALA A 190 6.25 -2.77 7.86
C ALA A 190 6.91 -1.44 7.49
N ILE A 191 6.15 -0.45 6.96
CA ILE A 191 6.74 0.84 6.58
C ILE A 191 7.20 1.65 7.79
N THR A 192 6.47 1.63 8.90
CA THR A 192 6.89 2.30 10.13
C THR A 192 8.17 1.71 10.67
N LYS A 193 8.30 0.38 10.68
CA LYS A 193 9.54 -0.28 11.11
C LYS A 193 10.69 0.00 10.12
N ALA A 194 10.44 0.01 8.82
CA ALA A 194 11.46 0.39 7.84
C ALA A 194 11.96 1.84 8.04
N ALA A 195 11.04 2.78 8.36
CA ALA A 195 11.40 4.16 8.68
C ALA A 195 12.20 4.32 9.98
N MET A 196 12.07 3.39 10.93
CA MET A 196 12.92 3.36 12.13
C MET A 196 14.33 2.83 11.85
N LEU A 197 14.52 2.11 10.76
CA LEU A 197 15.79 1.45 10.40
C LEU A 197 16.60 2.21 9.35
N SER A 198 16.05 3.24 8.73
CA SER A 198 16.70 3.97 7.66
C SER A 198 16.24 5.42 7.57
N ASP A 199 17.20 6.34 7.54
CA ASP A 199 16.97 7.78 7.37
C ASP A 199 16.78 8.19 5.90
N ASP A 200 16.74 7.25 4.97
CA ASP A 200 16.62 7.52 3.52
C ASP A 200 15.17 7.83 3.07
N PHE A 201 14.21 7.80 3.98
CA PHE A 201 12.81 8.08 3.68
C PHE A 201 12.44 9.50 4.11
N ASP A 202 11.68 10.21 3.27
CA ASP A 202 11.32 11.61 3.49
C ASP A 202 9.95 11.78 4.14
N CYS A 203 9.04 10.83 3.96
CA CYS A 203 7.71 10.83 4.59
C CYS A 203 7.07 9.45 4.53
N LEU A 204 6.07 9.21 5.38
CA LEU A 204 5.31 7.98 5.37
C LEU A 204 3.79 8.23 5.52
N LEU A 205 3.01 7.44 4.78
CA LEU A 205 1.55 7.46 4.83
C LEU A 205 1.01 6.04 4.96
N SER A 206 0.21 5.79 5.98
CA SER A 206 -0.39 4.49 6.27
C SER A 206 -1.92 4.55 6.17
N PHE A 207 -2.48 3.60 5.44
CA PHE A 207 -3.92 3.39 5.33
C PHE A 207 -4.34 2.29 6.27
N ASP A 208 -5.06 2.65 7.32
CA ASP A 208 -5.70 1.75 8.26
C ASP A 208 -4.75 0.62 8.72
N GLY A 209 -3.50 1.02 8.99
CA GLY A 209 -2.39 0.11 9.26
C GLY A 209 -2.43 -0.46 10.67
N THR A 210 -1.88 -1.66 10.81
CA THR A 210 -1.88 -2.40 12.08
C THR A 210 -0.94 -1.83 13.13
N GLU A 211 -0.12 -0.85 12.80
CA GLU A 211 0.79 -0.19 13.73
C GLU A 211 0.09 0.69 14.76
N ILE A 212 -1.17 1.04 14.53
CA ILE A 212 -1.90 1.98 15.39
C ILE A 212 -3.10 1.37 16.09
N HIS A 213 -3.71 0.30 15.62
CA HIS A 213 -4.93 -0.19 16.21
C HIS A 213 -4.97 -1.69 16.48
N TYR A 214 -5.66 -2.04 17.57
CA TYR A 214 -6.16 -3.39 17.77
C TYR A 214 -7.40 -3.60 16.93
N TYR A 215 -7.55 -4.76 16.34
CA TYR A 215 -8.76 -5.09 15.62
C TYR A 215 -9.97 -5.24 16.55
N GLY A 216 -9.74 -5.61 17.82
CA GLY A 216 -10.73 -5.56 18.89
C GLY A 216 -11.87 -6.57 18.80
N PHE A 217 -11.95 -7.33 17.72
CA PHE A 217 -12.97 -8.34 17.48
C PHE A 217 -12.43 -9.77 17.65
N ASP A 218 -11.12 -9.93 17.61
CA ASP A 218 -10.45 -11.22 17.88
C ASP A 218 -9.24 -11.00 18.78
N LYS A 219 -9.28 -11.64 19.98
CA LYS A 219 -8.18 -11.55 20.95
C LYS A 219 -6.87 -12.16 20.45
N SER A 220 -6.91 -13.06 19.47
CA SER A 220 -5.71 -13.62 18.87
C SER A 220 -4.96 -12.56 18.06
N TRP A 221 -5.67 -11.74 17.33
CA TRP A 221 -5.10 -10.67 16.53
C TRP A 221 -4.52 -9.54 17.40
N ASP A 222 -5.22 -9.19 18.47
CA ASP A 222 -4.70 -8.23 19.44
C ASP A 222 -3.39 -8.73 20.09
N LYS A 223 -3.29 -10.03 20.36
CA LYS A 223 -2.07 -10.67 20.87
C LYS A 223 -0.95 -10.67 19.84
N ASP A 224 -1.25 -10.90 18.57
CA ASP A 224 -0.28 -10.83 17.48
C ASP A 224 0.24 -9.40 17.32
N TYR A 225 -0.63 -8.40 17.38
CA TYR A 225 -0.26 -6.99 17.41
C TYR A 225 0.69 -6.68 18.59
N ASP A 226 0.34 -7.09 19.80
CA ASP A 226 1.22 -6.92 20.96
C ASP A 226 2.59 -7.58 20.78
N SER A 227 2.64 -8.69 20.06
CA SER A 227 3.90 -9.38 19.73
C SER A 227 4.74 -8.58 18.76
N ILE A 228 4.13 -8.03 17.70
CA ILE A 228 4.79 -7.16 16.72
C ILE A 228 5.40 -5.94 17.42
N MET A 229 4.65 -5.31 18.31
CA MET A 229 5.08 -4.10 19.05
C MET A 229 6.25 -4.35 20.00
N LYS A 230 6.53 -5.60 20.36
CA LYS A 230 7.65 -5.99 21.24
C LYS A 230 8.91 -6.40 20.50
N ILE A 231 8.85 -6.57 19.17
CA ILE A 231 10.01 -6.97 18.38
C ILE A 231 10.96 -5.76 18.24
N ALA A 232 12.15 -5.89 18.83
CA ALA A 232 13.20 -4.87 18.68
C ALA A 232 13.75 -4.84 17.23
N PRO A 233 14.13 -3.67 16.66
CA PRO A 233 14.05 -2.35 17.28
C PRO A 233 12.78 -1.60 16.89
N PHE A 234 11.70 -1.74 17.65
CA PHE A 234 10.50 -0.93 17.46
C PHE A 234 10.59 0.31 18.35
N SER A 235 11.03 1.42 17.80
CA SER A 235 11.15 2.69 18.49
C SER A 235 10.43 3.80 17.72
N PRO A 236 9.18 4.13 18.07
CA PRO A 236 8.46 5.23 17.43
C PRO A 236 9.21 6.56 17.48
N ALA A 237 10.01 6.79 18.51
CA ALA A 237 10.83 8.00 18.65
C ALA A 237 11.89 8.15 17.55
N ALA A 238 12.25 7.06 16.86
CA ALA A 238 13.15 7.12 15.70
C ALA A 238 12.48 7.65 14.43
N ILE A 239 11.15 7.77 14.39
CA ILE A 239 10.45 8.34 13.24
C ILE A 239 10.46 9.86 13.35
N HIS A 240 11.33 10.51 12.57
CA HIS A 240 11.47 11.97 12.52
C HIS A 240 10.80 12.61 11.30
N ILE A 241 10.43 11.79 10.32
CA ILE A 241 9.84 12.22 9.05
C ILE A 241 8.33 12.47 9.19
N PRO A 242 7.73 13.31 8.33
CA PRO A 242 6.28 13.52 8.29
C PRO A 242 5.51 12.22 8.22
N TYR A 243 4.46 12.12 9.04
CA TYR A 243 3.66 10.91 9.14
C TYR A 243 2.16 11.22 9.04
N MET A 244 1.51 10.62 8.04
CA MET A 244 0.05 10.63 7.93
C MET A 244 -0.51 9.23 8.15
N TYR A 245 -1.52 9.15 9.01
CA TYR A 245 -2.32 7.94 9.22
C TYR A 245 -3.79 8.22 8.90
N LEU A 246 -4.37 7.41 8.02
CA LEU A 246 -5.78 7.46 7.69
C LEU A 246 -6.47 6.21 8.24
N SER A 247 -7.47 6.39 9.12
CA SER A 247 -8.17 5.31 9.81
C SER A 247 -9.60 5.16 9.36
N GLY A 248 -10.07 3.92 9.30
CA GLY A 248 -11.50 3.61 9.31
C GLY A 248 -12.11 3.78 10.71
N GLU A 249 -13.38 3.41 10.85
CA GLU A 249 -14.06 3.38 12.12
C GLU A 249 -14.01 1.96 12.71
N HIS A 250 -13.14 1.76 13.66
CA HIS A 250 -13.00 0.48 14.37
C HIS A 250 -13.74 0.53 15.71
N PRO A 251 -14.41 -0.56 16.12
CA PRO A 251 -14.98 -0.68 17.46
C PRO A 251 -13.93 -0.80 18.56
N ALA A 252 -12.65 -0.91 18.18
CA ALA A 252 -11.55 -1.14 19.08
C ALA A 252 -11.32 0.00 20.06
N LYS A 253 -10.77 -0.33 21.22
CA LYS A 253 -10.36 0.61 22.26
C LYS A 253 -9.23 1.50 21.77
N ILE A 254 -9.59 2.66 21.31
CA ILE A 254 -8.69 3.67 20.77
C ILE A 254 -7.64 4.12 21.80
N ASP A 255 -7.91 4.01 23.09
CA ASP A 255 -7.08 4.55 24.17
C ASP A 255 -5.66 3.95 24.29
N SER A 256 -5.45 2.72 23.84
CA SER A 256 -4.12 2.10 23.78
C SER A 256 -3.39 2.32 22.46
N ILE A 257 -4.08 2.74 21.44
CA ILE A 257 -3.67 2.82 20.04
C ILE A 257 -2.82 4.05 19.75
N TYR A 258 -3.10 5.16 20.41
CA TYR A 258 -2.41 6.44 20.17
C TYR A 258 -0.96 6.48 20.63
N ASN A 259 -0.49 5.43 21.26
CA ASN A 259 0.85 5.42 21.87
C ASN A 259 1.96 5.61 20.82
N ILE A 260 1.82 5.00 19.64
CA ILE A 260 2.83 5.16 18.59
C ILE A 260 2.88 6.61 18.10
N MET A 261 1.73 7.22 17.79
CA MET A 261 1.66 8.59 17.32
C MET A 261 2.13 9.61 18.38
N ASN A 262 1.88 9.33 19.65
CA ASN A 262 2.38 10.14 20.76
C ASN A 262 3.90 10.12 20.85
N ASN A 263 4.54 9.00 20.51
CA ASN A 263 5.96 8.76 20.67
C ASN A 263 6.77 9.01 19.39
N VAL A 264 6.13 9.22 18.25
CA VAL A 264 6.79 9.65 17.00
C VAL A 264 7.38 11.04 17.19
N SER A 265 8.65 11.24 16.85
CA SER A 265 9.36 12.51 17.02
C SER A 265 9.06 13.54 15.94
N SER A 266 8.44 13.16 14.83
CA SER A 266 8.02 14.08 13.77
C SER A 266 7.10 15.17 14.32
N THR A 267 7.29 16.40 13.89
CA THR A 267 6.40 17.53 14.17
C THR A 267 5.17 17.54 13.25
N ASP A 268 5.31 16.99 12.05
CA ASP A 268 4.27 16.96 11.03
C ASP A 268 3.53 15.61 11.09
N LYS A 269 2.54 15.55 11.96
CA LYS A 269 1.72 14.35 12.18
C LYS A 269 0.26 14.63 11.85
N TYR A 270 -0.31 13.77 11.01
CA TYR A 270 -1.71 13.83 10.63
C TYR A 270 -2.39 12.51 10.97
N PHE A 271 -3.41 12.55 11.79
CA PHE A 271 -4.23 11.41 12.07
C PHE A 271 -5.69 11.74 11.75
N LEU A 272 -6.21 11.16 10.67
CA LEU A 272 -7.56 11.40 10.20
C LEU A 272 -8.37 10.11 10.29
N LYS A 273 -9.58 10.22 10.83
CA LYS A 273 -10.55 9.13 10.91
C LYS A 273 -11.69 9.38 9.94
N PHE A 274 -11.97 8.40 9.10
CA PHE A 274 -13.15 8.38 8.26
C PHE A 274 -14.34 7.84 9.06
N ILE A 275 -15.32 8.70 9.31
CA ILE A 275 -16.54 8.35 10.05
C ILE A 275 -17.31 7.34 9.22
N LYS A 276 -17.72 6.23 9.85
CA LYS A 276 -18.31 5.05 9.19
C LYS A 276 -17.43 4.48 8.06
N GLY A 277 -16.16 4.80 8.06
CA GLY A 277 -15.19 4.21 7.13
C GLY A 277 -14.89 2.77 7.50
N THR A 278 -14.72 1.92 6.49
CA THR A 278 -14.32 0.52 6.63
C THR A 278 -12.88 0.34 6.20
N HIS A 279 -12.29 -0.80 6.52
CA HIS A 279 -10.94 -1.16 6.09
C HIS A 279 -10.79 -1.16 4.55
N GLU A 280 -11.84 -1.58 3.85
CA GLU A 280 -11.90 -1.68 2.39
C GLU A 280 -11.97 -0.32 1.69
N ASP A 281 -12.43 0.74 2.36
CA ASP A 281 -12.50 2.10 1.80
C ASP A 281 -11.12 2.64 1.40
N PHE A 282 -10.04 2.03 1.92
CA PHE A 282 -8.65 2.36 1.60
C PHE A 282 -8.07 1.54 0.44
N SER A 283 -8.88 0.67 -0.18
CA SER A 283 -8.49 -0.13 -1.33
C SER A 283 -9.16 0.36 -2.61
N SER A 284 -8.43 0.33 -3.71
CA SER A 284 -8.96 0.59 -5.05
C SER A 284 -10.10 -0.36 -5.46
N LEU A 285 -10.21 -1.51 -4.80
CA LEU A 285 -11.28 -2.47 -5.04
C LEU A 285 -12.67 -1.85 -4.85
N ILE A 286 -12.83 -0.96 -3.87
CA ILE A 286 -14.09 -0.23 -3.65
C ILE A 286 -14.49 0.60 -4.88
N THR A 287 -13.55 1.28 -5.51
CA THR A 287 -13.80 2.04 -6.74
C THR A 287 -14.19 1.11 -7.90
N VAL A 288 -13.50 -0.01 -8.04
CA VAL A 288 -13.84 -1.03 -9.05
C VAL A 288 -15.25 -1.54 -8.84
N VAL A 289 -15.57 -1.99 -7.64
CA VAL A 289 -16.88 -2.56 -7.30
C VAL A 289 -18.00 -1.53 -7.48
N LYS A 290 -17.82 -0.30 -7.01
CA LYS A 290 -18.82 0.76 -7.19
C LYS A 290 -19.09 1.06 -8.66
N THR A 291 -18.06 1.00 -9.50
CA THR A 291 -18.22 1.24 -10.94
C THR A 291 -18.94 0.10 -11.64
N VAL A 292 -18.62 -1.15 -11.30
CA VAL A 292 -19.23 -2.33 -11.96
C VAL A 292 -20.58 -2.75 -11.36
N ALA A 293 -20.90 -2.28 -10.16
CA ALA A 293 -22.13 -2.58 -9.44
C ALA A 293 -22.67 -1.34 -8.71
N PRO A 294 -23.03 -0.28 -9.44
CA PRO A 294 -23.47 0.99 -8.84
C PRO A 294 -24.76 0.86 -8.00
N GLN A 295 -25.52 -0.20 -8.19
CA GLN A 295 -26.74 -0.52 -7.42
C GLN A 295 -26.45 -0.93 -5.96
N LEU A 296 -25.22 -1.29 -5.60
CA LEU A 296 -24.83 -1.56 -4.22
C LEU A 296 -24.75 -0.24 -3.45
N GLY A 297 -25.88 0.15 -2.85
CA GLY A 297 -26.05 1.47 -2.23
C GLY A 297 -25.23 1.73 -0.98
N ASN A 298 -24.73 0.68 -0.32
CA ASN A 298 -23.89 0.75 0.87
C ASN A 298 -22.40 0.96 0.56
N ILE A 299 -21.99 0.84 -0.71
CA ILE A 299 -20.61 1.11 -1.13
C ILE A 299 -20.53 2.57 -1.58
N ASP A 300 -19.72 3.36 -0.87
CA ASP A 300 -19.46 4.76 -1.16
C ASP A 300 -17.99 4.96 -1.53
N ASN A 301 -17.70 5.17 -2.80
CA ASN A 301 -16.34 5.42 -3.26
C ASN A 301 -15.88 6.87 -3.03
N ASN A 302 -16.73 7.76 -2.50
CA ASN A 302 -16.30 9.12 -2.16
C ASN A 302 -15.18 9.09 -1.13
N ARG A 303 -15.21 8.13 -0.16
CA ARG A 303 -14.11 7.96 0.80
C ARG A 303 -12.81 7.62 0.11
N HIS A 304 -12.81 6.66 -0.82
CA HIS A 304 -11.59 6.33 -1.57
C HIS A 304 -11.08 7.51 -2.41
N GLN A 305 -11.97 8.35 -2.97
CA GLN A 305 -11.57 9.56 -3.67
C GLN A 305 -10.91 10.58 -2.71
N LEU A 306 -11.44 10.71 -1.48
CA LEU A 306 -10.83 11.53 -0.44
C LEU A 306 -9.47 10.98 -0.01
N VAL A 307 -9.33 9.65 0.13
CA VAL A 307 -8.06 8.98 0.40
C VAL A 307 -7.05 9.31 -0.70
N CYS A 308 -7.42 9.20 -1.98
CA CYS A 308 -6.54 9.58 -3.09
C CYS A 308 -6.12 11.05 -3.04
N GLY A 309 -7.06 11.95 -2.76
CA GLY A 309 -6.79 13.40 -2.65
C GLY A 309 -5.85 13.75 -1.49
N LEU A 310 -6.07 13.15 -0.31
CA LEU A 310 -5.19 13.31 0.85
C LEU A 310 -3.79 12.76 0.57
N THR A 311 -3.70 11.60 -0.06
CA THR A 311 -2.44 10.97 -0.45
C THR A 311 -1.62 11.87 -1.38
N LEU A 312 -2.26 12.39 -2.42
CA LEU A 312 -1.63 13.34 -3.34
C LEU A 312 -1.19 14.62 -2.63
N SER A 313 -2.05 15.20 -1.79
CA SER A 313 -1.72 16.43 -1.05
C SER A 313 -0.51 16.21 -0.13
N PHE A 314 -0.45 15.07 0.54
CA PHE A 314 0.65 14.74 1.44
C PHE A 314 1.97 14.55 0.69
N PHE A 315 2.03 13.70 -0.32
CA PHE A 315 3.26 13.47 -1.08
C PHE A 315 3.69 14.72 -1.87
N ASP A 316 2.76 15.51 -2.37
CA ASP A 316 3.10 16.77 -3.03
C ASP A 316 3.78 17.76 -2.07
N GLN A 317 3.41 17.81 -0.81
CA GLN A 317 4.04 18.67 0.17
C GLN A 317 5.46 18.22 0.53
N TYR A 318 5.65 16.91 0.74
CA TYR A 318 6.90 16.40 1.32
C TYR A 318 7.90 15.83 0.31
N LEU A 319 7.44 15.38 -0.87
CA LEU A 319 8.33 14.86 -1.92
C LEU A 319 8.54 15.82 -3.08
N ASN A 320 7.64 16.83 -3.26
CA ASN A 320 7.77 17.54 -4.47
C ASN A 320 7.76 19.02 -4.32
N LEU A 321 7.10 19.77 -3.53
CA LEU A 321 6.94 20.16 -4.73
C LEU A 321 6.28 21.46 -5.04
N LYS A 322 6.17 22.29 -5.27
CA LYS A 322 5.58 23.41 -6.05
C LYS A 322 4.11 23.72 -5.72
N LYS A 323 3.53 23.11 -4.69
CA LYS A 323 2.17 23.44 -4.30
C LYS A 323 2.14 24.57 -3.27
N THR A 324 1.25 25.52 -3.51
CA THR A 324 0.97 26.64 -2.63
C THR A 324 0.05 26.27 -1.45
N THR A 325 -0.55 25.09 -1.50
CA THR A 325 -1.50 24.62 -0.50
C THR A 325 -0.85 23.52 0.35
N THR A 326 -0.81 23.73 1.66
CA THR A 326 -0.30 22.70 2.57
C THR A 326 -1.30 21.57 2.76
N THR A 327 -0.81 20.44 3.24
CA THR A 327 -1.67 19.29 3.60
C THR A 327 -2.67 19.70 4.67
N ALA A 328 -2.27 20.50 5.64
CA ALA A 328 -3.17 21.02 6.68
C ALA A 328 -4.29 21.88 6.09
N ASP A 329 -3.99 22.78 5.14
CA ASP A 329 -5.01 23.58 4.46
C ASP A 329 -5.96 22.71 3.64
N TYR A 330 -5.43 21.66 3.00
CA TYR A 330 -6.23 20.70 2.24
C TYR A 330 -7.20 19.95 3.17
N ILE A 331 -6.70 19.44 4.30
CA ILE A 331 -7.50 18.77 5.34
C ILE A 331 -8.62 19.69 5.85
N ASN A 332 -8.29 20.92 6.20
CA ASN A 332 -9.26 21.89 6.70
C ASN A 332 -10.39 22.17 5.70
N ARG A 333 -10.07 22.28 4.41
CA ARG A 333 -11.07 22.42 3.35
C ARG A 333 -11.94 21.17 3.22
N LEU A 334 -11.35 19.98 3.27
CA LEU A 334 -12.10 18.72 3.22
C LEU A 334 -13.06 18.59 4.41
N MET A 335 -12.60 18.88 5.61
CA MET A 335 -13.45 18.84 6.81
C MET A 335 -14.62 19.82 6.74
N SER A 336 -14.42 20.98 6.11
CA SER A 336 -15.48 21.97 5.91
C SER A 336 -16.48 21.56 4.84
N SER A 337 -16.02 20.93 3.73
CA SER A 337 -16.85 20.55 2.60
C SER A 337 -17.51 19.18 2.74
N HIS A 338 -16.96 18.29 3.57
CA HIS A 338 -17.42 16.93 3.80
C HIS A 338 -17.72 16.71 5.29
N GLN A 339 -18.56 17.59 5.86
CA GLN A 339 -18.97 17.51 7.26
C GLN A 339 -19.53 16.13 7.59
N GLY A 340 -19.01 15.53 8.67
CA GLY A 340 -19.43 14.20 9.13
C GLY A 340 -18.80 13.02 8.39
N MET A 341 -17.85 13.24 7.44
CA MET A 341 -17.10 12.15 6.80
C MET A 341 -15.70 11.98 7.37
N LEU A 342 -15.09 13.06 7.85
CA LEU A 342 -13.73 13.08 8.38
C LEU A 342 -13.71 13.73 9.75
N SER A 343 -12.89 13.21 10.65
CA SER A 343 -12.54 13.85 11.90
C SER A 343 -11.02 13.81 12.12
N ASN A 344 -10.49 14.86 12.77
CA ASN A 344 -9.15 14.78 13.35
C ASN A 344 -9.22 13.86 14.56
N ALA A 345 -8.47 12.78 14.51
CA ALA A 345 -8.38 11.85 15.62
C ALA A 345 -7.24 12.23 16.59
N TYR A 346 -6.39 13.18 16.18
CA TYR A 346 -5.30 13.71 17.00
C TYR A 346 -5.60 15.17 17.33
N PRO A 347 -5.63 15.57 18.61
CA PRO A 347 -5.78 16.97 18.95
C PRO A 347 -4.55 17.71 18.42
N GLN A 348 -4.75 18.60 17.46
CA GLN A 348 -3.75 19.61 17.13
C GLN A 348 -3.55 20.46 18.39
N LYS A 349 -2.31 20.53 18.85
CA LYS A 349 -1.92 21.42 19.95
C LYS A 349 -2.00 22.86 19.50
#